data_0586b908d0a244b70d1f6aafa621ab26
#
_entry.id   0586b908d0a244b70d1f6aafa621ab26
#
_cell.length_a   1.000
_cell.length_b   1.000
_cell.length_c   1.000
_cell.angle_alpha   90.00
_cell.angle_beta   90.00
_cell.angle_gamma   90.00
#
_symmetry.space_group_name_H-M   'P 1'
#
loop_
_entity.id
_entity.type
_entity.pdbx_description
1 polymer ?
#
loop_
_entity_poly.entity_id
_entity_poly.type
_entity_poly.pdbx_seq_one_letter_code
_entity_poly.pdbx_strand_id
1 'polypeptide(L)'
;ARGGFSKEIQKLREQLLHFMSLIELELDFSEEDVEFADRRELLALFNDIHRMVQKLTDSFRMGNVIKNGVPVTIIGEPNVGKSTLLNVLLEEERAIVSEIPGTTRDYIEDVMTLEGIKFRFIDTAGLRNAADEIETMGVVRTYERIEKAGVVLLMVDAADSLAGINNKIALIREKLTDQVFFILINKIDKLPGINIDSAKIHAEKILFISAGKKTNIDQLKSELVNAVQHNMNQGDIVVTNIRHYEALKKTIEAIERTRQGLADDIPGDLLAQDI
;
A
#
# COMPACT_ATOMS: atom_id res chain seq x y z
N ALA A 1 2.24 -13.14 23.03
CA ALA A 1 2.60 -12.83 21.63
C ALA A 1 3.95 -12.07 21.49
N ARG A 2 4.32 -11.15 22.42
CA ARG A 2 5.58 -10.37 22.31
C ARG A 2 6.87 -11.18 22.42
N GLY A 3 6.88 -12.33 23.08
CA GLY A 3 8.10 -13.13 23.31
C GLY A 3 8.49 -14.10 22.20
N GLY A 4 7.54 -14.55 21.38
CA GLY A 4 7.81 -15.52 20.28
C GLY A 4 8.59 -14.90 19.14
N PHE A 5 8.18 -13.70 18.74
CA PHE A 5 8.76 -12.93 17.66
C PHE A 5 10.23 -12.52 17.92
N SER A 6 10.52 -12.02 19.14
CA SER A 6 11.89 -11.67 19.53
C SER A 6 12.84 -12.86 19.44
N LYS A 7 12.35 -14.08 19.77
CA LYS A 7 13.15 -15.30 19.68
C LYS A 7 13.44 -15.73 18.25
N GLU A 8 12.46 -15.58 17.34
CA GLU A 8 12.67 -15.93 15.93
C GLU A 8 13.65 -14.97 15.24
N ILE A 9 13.51 -13.65 15.45
CA ILE A 9 14.49 -12.68 14.96
C ILE A 9 15.89 -12.98 15.53
N GLN A 10 15.96 -13.27 16.81
CA GLN A 10 17.26 -13.56 17.45
C GLN A 10 17.90 -14.80 16.82
N LYS A 11 17.12 -15.86 16.57
CA LYS A 11 17.60 -17.06 15.88
C LYS A 11 18.12 -16.76 14.48
N LEU A 12 17.38 -16.00 13.68
CA LEU A 12 17.82 -15.62 12.32
C LEU A 12 19.08 -14.73 12.36
N ARG A 13 19.16 -13.83 13.33
CA ARG A 13 20.36 -13.00 13.54
C ARG A 13 21.58 -13.87 13.90
N GLU A 14 21.43 -14.85 14.78
CA GLU A 14 22.51 -15.77 15.15
C GLU A 14 22.98 -16.61 13.93
N GLN A 15 22.06 -17.08 13.11
CA GLN A 15 22.39 -17.78 11.88
C GLN A 15 23.13 -16.88 10.88
N LEU A 16 22.68 -15.65 10.70
CA LEU A 16 23.34 -14.68 9.82
C LEU A 16 24.76 -14.35 10.30
N LEU A 17 24.96 -14.13 11.60
CA LEU A 17 26.28 -13.91 12.19
C LEU A 17 27.21 -15.12 12.01
N HIS A 18 26.66 -16.33 12.10
CA HIS A 18 27.44 -17.54 11.83
C HIS A 18 27.89 -17.61 10.38
N PHE A 19 27.02 -17.32 9.41
CA PHE A 19 27.40 -17.23 7.99
C PHE A 19 28.43 -16.13 7.71
N MET A 20 28.28 -14.96 8.33
CA MET A 20 29.28 -13.89 8.23
C MET A 20 30.67 -14.36 8.69
N SER A 21 30.72 -15.08 9.80
CA SER A 21 32.00 -15.63 10.30
C SER A 21 32.60 -16.66 9.33
N LEU A 22 31.78 -17.44 8.62
CA LEU A 22 32.28 -18.37 7.61
C LEU A 22 32.81 -17.65 6.37
N ILE A 23 32.14 -16.59 5.93
CA ILE A 23 32.59 -15.76 4.80
C ILE A 23 33.92 -15.04 5.16
N GLU A 24 34.03 -14.49 6.38
CA GLU A 24 35.27 -13.87 6.86
C GLU A 24 36.42 -14.90 6.89
N LEU A 25 36.12 -16.14 7.29
CA LEU A 25 37.10 -17.21 7.29
C LEU A 25 37.56 -17.57 5.86
N GLU A 26 36.64 -17.61 4.89
CA GLU A 26 36.98 -17.80 3.46
C GLU A 26 37.91 -16.69 2.95
N LEU A 27 37.66 -15.44 3.35
CA LEU A 27 38.50 -14.32 2.96
C LEU A 27 39.91 -14.41 3.55
N ASP A 28 40.02 -14.83 4.81
CA ASP A 28 41.33 -15.01 5.47
C ASP A 28 42.16 -16.14 4.85
N PHE A 29 41.49 -17.16 4.30
CA PHE A 29 42.13 -18.33 3.65
C PHE A 29 41.99 -18.32 2.11
N SER A 30 41.75 -17.15 1.53
CA SER A 30 41.51 -16.99 0.07
C SER A 30 42.67 -17.52 -0.83
N GLU A 31 43.88 -17.70 -0.29
CA GLU A 31 45.01 -18.28 -1.00
C GLU A 31 44.94 -19.84 -1.12
N GLU A 32 44.04 -20.49 -0.36
CA GLU A 32 43.95 -21.94 -0.26
C GLU A 32 42.79 -22.58 -1.06
N ASP A 33 41.98 -21.79 -1.78
CA ASP A 33 40.80 -22.23 -2.55
C ASP A 33 39.79 -23.07 -1.72
N VAL A 34 39.60 -22.74 -0.46
CA VAL A 34 38.69 -23.45 0.46
C VAL A 34 37.37 -22.72 0.60
N GLU A 35 36.26 -23.35 0.21
CA GLU A 35 34.91 -22.86 0.48
C GLU A 35 34.42 -23.34 1.85
N PHE A 36 34.26 -22.44 2.84
CA PHE A 36 33.71 -22.76 4.17
C PHE A 36 32.21 -22.54 4.26
N ALA A 37 31.65 -21.65 3.44
CA ALA A 37 30.23 -21.31 3.44
C ALA A 37 29.49 -21.95 2.25
N ASP A 38 28.55 -22.86 2.50
CA ASP A 38 27.69 -23.35 1.43
C ASP A 38 26.75 -22.24 0.95
N ARG A 39 27.00 -21.74 -0.25
CA ARG A 39 26.22 -20.66 -0.87
C ARG A 39 24.72 -20.99 -1.00
N ARG A 40 24.37 -22.29 -1.10
CA ARG A 40 22.97 -22.74 -1.14
C ARG A 40 22.30 -22.60 0.21
N GLU A 41 23.02 -22.92 1.29
CA GLU A 41 22.50 -22.73 2.66
C GLU A 41 22.33 -21.24 2.97
N LEU A 42 23.26 -20.39 2.54
CA LEU A 42 23.17 -18.95 2.65
C LEU A 42 21.95 -18.39 1.92
N LEU A 43 21.71 -18.80 0.67
CA LEU A 43 20.53 -18.42 -0.09
C LEU A 43 19.23 -18.87 0.58
N ALA A 44 19.20 -20.07 1.15
CA ALA A 44 18.05 -20.57 1.90
C ALA A 44 17.79 -19.70 3.14
N LEU A 45 18.82 -19.32 3.88
CA LEU A 45 18.72 -18.44 5.03
C LEU A 45 18.19 -17.06 4.64
N PHE A 46 18.71 -16.44 3.56
CA PHE A 46 18.20 -15.17 3.07
C PHE A 46 16.73 -15.25 2.66
N ASN A 47 16.30 -16.36 2.05
CA ASN A 47 14.88 -16.55 1.73
C ASN A 47 14.01 -16.67 2.98
N ASP A 48 14.52 -17.27 4.06
CA ASP A 48 13.79 -17.37 5.33
C ASP A 48 13.71 -16.03 6.03
N ILE A 49 14.81 -15.28 6.06
CA ILE A 49 14.84 -13.91 6.60
C ILE A 49 13.90 -13.02 5.80
N HIS A 50 13.97 -13.05 4.47
CA HIS A 50 13.11 -12.26 3.60
C HIS A 50 11.63 -12.55 3.89
N ARG A 51 11.21 -13.82 3.95
CA ARG A 51 9.83 -14.19 4.27
C ARG A 51 9.38 -13.65 5.64
N MET A 52 10.27 -13.71 6.63
CA MET A 52 9.94 -13.23 7.97
C MET A 52 9.83 -11.70 7.99
N VAL A 53 10.79 -10.99 7.42
CA VAL A 53 10.79 -9.54 7.37
C VAL A 53 9.60 -9.03 6.55
N GLN A 54 9.23 -9.72 5.47
CA GLN A 54 8.04 -9.41 4.68
C GLN A 54 6.76 -9.54 5.52
N LYS A 55 6.58 -10.66 6.24
CA LYS A 55 5.44 -10.84 7.17
C LYS A 55 5.34 -9.72 8.20
N LEU A 56 6.47 -9.24 8.69
CA LEU A 56 6.52 -8.15 9.66
C LEU A 56 6.16 -6.82 9.06
N THR A 57 6.65 -6.55 7.86
CA THR A 57 6.34 -5.35 7.11
C THR A 57 4.84 -5.30 6.80
N ASP A 58 4.26 -6.42 6.38
CA ASP A 58 2.82 -6.55 6.14
C ASP A 58 2.00 -6.37 7.43
N SER A 59 2.50 -6.92 8.55
CA SER A 59 1.86 -6.76 9.85
C SER A 59 1.89 -5.31 10.38
N PHE A 60 2.92 -4.54 10.03
CA PHE A 60 2.98 -3.11 10.37
C PHE A 60 1.87 -2.33 9.68
N ARG A 61 1.63 -2.60 8.40
CA ARG A 61 0.53 -1.97 7.65
C ARG A 61 -0.79 -2.23 8.34
N MET A 62 -1.01 -3.46 8.78
CA MET A 62 -2.20 -3.86 9.53
C MET A 62 -2.30 -3.13 10.89
N GLY A 63 -1.21 -3.10 11.65
CA GLY A 63 -1.17 -2.39 12.94
C GLY A 63 -1.41 -0.89 12.81
N ASN A 64 -0.92 -0.28 11.76
CA ASN A 64 -1.14 1.12 11.45
C ASN A 64 -2.60 1.37 11.03
N VAL A 65 -3.19 0.48 10.25
CA VAL A 65 -4.62 0.48 9.89
C VAL A 65 -5.51 0.42 11.13
N ILE A 66 -5.21 -0.49 12.06
CA ILE A 66 -5.96 -0.64 13.31
C ILE A 66 -5.86 0.62 14.17
N LYS A 67 -4.69 1.24 14.24
CA LYS A 67 -4.45 2.40 15.11
C LYS A 67 -4.89 3.72 14.49
N ASN A 68 -4.54 3.94 13.23
CA ASN A 68 -4.66 5.25 12.56
C ASN A 68 -5.72 5.26 11.46
N GLY A 69 -6.29 4.11 11.11
CA GLY A 69 -7.22 3.95 9.99
C GLY A 69 -6.51 3.74 8.65
N VAL A 70 -7.27 3.25 7.67
CA VAL A 70 -6.83 3.01 6.29
C VAL A 70 -6.73 4.35 5.57
N PRO A 71 -5.56 4.76 5.09
CA PRO A 71 -5.46 5.98 4.31
C PRO A 71 -6.03 5.75 2.90
N VAL A 72 -7.02 6.54 2.52
CA VAL A 72 -7.71 6.49 1.23
C VAL A 72 -7.45 7.77 0.46
N THR A 73 -7.09 7.67 -0.81
CA THR A 73 -7.04 8.82 -1.72
C THR A 73 -8.05 8.67 -2.85
N ILE A 74 -8.70 9.78 -3.21
CA ILE A 74 -9.59 9.87 -4.37
C ILE A 74 -8.89 10.70 -5.43
N ILE A 75 -8.60 10.10 -6.58
CA ILE A 75 -7.92 10.74 -7.70
C ILE A 75 -8.81 10.70 -8.95
N GLY A 76 -8.50 11.54 -9.91
CA GLY A 76 -9.24 11.65 -11.18
C GLY A 76 -9.28 13.08 -11.68
N GLU A 77 -9.73 13.27 -12.90
CA GLU A 77 -9.82 14.58 -13.56
C GLU A 77 -10.75 15.56 -12.84
N PRO A 78 -10.64 16.86 -13.13
CA PRO A 78 -11.62 17.83 -12.64
C PRO A 78 -13.06 17.45 -13.03
N ASN A 79 -14.01 17.77 -12.17
CA ASN A 79 -15.44 17.56 -12.39
C ASN A 79 -15.93 16.11 -12.58
N VAL A 80 -15.08 15.08 -12.36
CA VAL A 80 -15.54 13.67 -12.38
C VAL A 80 -16.43 13.30 -11.18
N GLY A 81 -16.48 14.16 -10.13
CA GLY A 81 -17.36 13.96 -8.98
C GLY A 81 -16.65 13.56 -7.67
N LYS A 82 -15.33 13.78 -7.56
CA LYS A 82 -14.53 13.43 -6.37
C LYS A 82 -15.09 14.03 -5.07
N SER A 83 -15.35 15.33 -5.06
CA SER A 83 -15.90 16.05 -3.90
C SER A 83 -17.31 15.58 -3.56
N THR A 84 -18.13 15.27 -4.57
CA THR A 84 -19.47 14.72 -4.38
C THR A 84 -19.40 13.35 -3.71
N LEU A 85 -18.51 12.47 -4.19
CA LEU A 85 -18.33 11.15 -3.60
C LEU A 85 -17.86 11.26 -2.14
N LEU A 86 -16.84 12.08 -1.88
CA LEU A 86 -16.33 12.29 -0.53
C LEU A 86 -17.46 12.76 0.42
N ASN A 87 -18.24 13.77 0.01
CA ASN A 87 -19.35 14.27 0.81
C ASN A 87 -20.38 13.18 1.08
N VAL A 88 -20.77 12.40 0.07
CA VAL A 88 -21.75 11.30 0.24
C VAL A 88 -21.22 10.24 1.22
N LEU A 89 -19.95 9.88 1.13
CA LEU A 89 -19.34 8.91 2.04
C LEU A 89 -19.29 9.41 3.49
N LEU A 90 -19.07 10.72 3.69
CA LEU A 90 -18.95 11.33 5.01
C LEU A 90 -20.29 11.72 5.61
N GLU A 91 -21.28 12.14 4.80
CA GLU A 91 -22.60 12.58 5.30
C GLU A 91 -23.37 11.46 5.98
N GLU A 92 -23.30 10.25 5.47
CA GLU A 92 -24.03 9.10 6.02
C GLU A 92 -23.51 8.68 7.39
N GLU A 93 -22.24 8.97 7.72
CA GLU A 93 -21.63 8.61 9.00
C GLU A 93 -21.72 9.70 10.06
N ARG A 94 -21.78 10.98 9.69
CA ARG A 94 -21.96 12.08 10.65
C ARG A 94 -23.28 11.97 11.44
N ALA A 95 -24.24 11.19 10.95
CA ALA A 95 -25.48 10.90 11.65
C ALA A 95 -25.32 10.01 12.91
N ILE A 96 -24.14 9.41 13.12
CA ILE A 96 -23.91 8.40 14.19
C ILE A 96 -22.96 8.89 15.28
N VAL A 97 -22.14 9.92 15.04
CA VAL A 97 -21.13 10.37 16.02
C VAL A 97 -21.50 11.72 16.60
N SER A 98 -21.87 11.72 17.90
CA SER A 98 -22.05 12.94 18.69
C SER A 98 -20.72 13.69 18.84
N GLU A 99 -20.76 15.01 18.68
CA GLU A 99 -19.67 15.94 18.88
C GLU A 99 -19.04 15.80 20.26
N ILE A 100 -17.78 15.40 20.33
CA ILE A 100 -16.93 15.62 21.50
C ILE A 100 -16.13 16.90 21.21
N PRO A 101 -16.38 18.02 21.92
CA PRO A 101 -15.63 19.25 21.72
C PRO A 101 -14.24 19.11 22.37
N GLY A 102 -13.18 19.35 21.63
CA GLY A 102 -11.87 19.52 22.24
C GLY A 102 -10.66 18.85 21.58
N THR A 103 -10.62 18.69 20.26
CA THR A 103 -9.38 18.34 19.57
C THR A 103 -8.95 19.49 18.65
N THR A 104 -7.75 20.02 18.92
CA THR A 104 -7.04 21.09 18.24
C THR A 104 -6.94 20.88 16.75
N ARG A 105 -7.15 21.97 16.00
CA ARG A 105 -7.05 22.14 14.55
C ARG A 105 -5.62 21.93 14.07
N ASP A 106 -5.24 20.69 13.71
CA ASP A 106 -4.12 20.46 12.82
C ASP A 106 -4.47 19.27 11.92
N TYR A 107 -4.64 19.52 10.61
CA TYR A 107 -5.07 18.60 9.56
C TYR A 107 -6.50 18.04 9.74
N ILE A 108 -7.45 18.64 9.05
CA ILE A 108 -8.82 18.12 8.94
C ILE A 108 -8.74 16.92 7.98
N GLU A 109 -8.41 15.75 8.50
CA GLU A 109 -8.59 14.50 7.81
C GLU A 109 -10.05 14.08 7.97
N ASP A 110 -10.73 13.85 6.87
CA ASP A 110 -12.09 13.32 6.89
C ASP A 110 -12.02 11.81 7.15
N VAL A 111 -12.67 11.35 8.22
CA VAL A 111 -12.66 9.94 8.65
C VAL A 111 -14.06 9.36 8.51
N MET A 112 -14.13 8.15 7.97
CA MET A 112 -15.33 7.33 7.88
C MET A 112 -15.06 5.99 8.58
N THR A 113 -16.02 5.47 9.33
CA THR A 113 -15.90 4.15 9.99
C THR A 113 -16.90 3.18 9.39
N LEU A 114 -16.48 2.12 8.75
CA LEU A 114 -17.32 1.06 8.20
C LEU A 114 -17.00 -0.25 8.91
N GLU A 115 -17.99 -0.89 9.48
CA GLU A 115 -17.83 -2.18 10.20
C GLU A 115 -16.67 -2.18 11.21
N GLY A 116 -16.47 -1.05 11.92
CA GLY A 116 -15.38 -0.89 12.89
C GLY A 116 -14.02 -0.57 12.30
N ILE A 117 -13.87 -0.52 10.99
CA ILE A 117 -12.65 -0.13 10.29
C ILE A 117 -12.69 1.36 9.97
N LYS A 118 -11.68 2.10 10.42
CA LYS A 118 -11.54 3.53 10.11
C LYS A 118 -10.91 3.71 8.72
N PHE A 119 -11.57 4.47 7.86
CA PHE A 119 -11.04 4.94 6.57
C PHE A 119 -10.77 6.44 6.66
N ARG A 120 -9.56 6.84 6.43
CA ARG A 120 -9.08 8.21 6.56
C ARG A 120 -8.77 8.78 5.18
N PHE A 121 -9.59 9.71 4.71
CA PHE A 121 -9.38 10.36 3.43
C PHE A 121 -8.26 11.38 3.53
N ILE A 122 -7.17 11.15 2.80
CA ILE A 122 -6.02 12.02 2.80
C ILE A 122 -6.14 13.13 1.76
N ASP A 123 -5.63 14.32 2.13
CA ASP A 123 -5.59 15.53 1.28
C ASP A 123 -6.96 15.97 0.72
N THR A 124 -7.95 16.00 1.59
CA THR A 124 -9.32 16.41 1.25
C THR A 124 -9.46 17.91 1.00
N ALA A 125 -8.47 18.72 1.41
CA ALA A 125 -8.46 20.17 1.18
C ALA A 125 -8.52 20.52 -0.32
N GLY A 126 -7.75 19.82 -1.16
CA GLY A 126 -7.82 19.97 -2.62
C GLY A 126 -9.13 19.47 -3.23
N LEU A 127 -9.86 18.58 -2.58
CA LEU A 127 -11.16 18.10 -3.03
C LEU A 127 -12.29 19.08 -2.70
N ARG A 128 -12.13 19.91 -1.67
CA ARG A 128 -13.13 20.91 -1.24
C ARG A 128 -13.01 22.22 -1.99
N ASN A 129 -11.79 22.60 -2.42
CA ASN A 129 -11.50 23.87 -3.07
C ASN A 129 -11.31 23.70 -4.61
N ALA A 130 -12.20 22.99 -5.25
CA ALA A 130 -12.13 22.61 -6.68
C ALA A 130 -12.02 23.78 -7.70
N ALA A 131 -11.91 25.04 -7.25
CA ALA A 131 -11.89 26.21 -8.10
C ALA A 131 -10.50 26.66 -8.59
N ASP A 132 -9.38 26.23 -7.97
CA ASP A 132 -8.07 26.88 -8.14
C ASP A 132 -6.87 25.96 -8.46
N GLU A 133 -7.02 24.70 -8.83
CA GLU A 133 -5.86 23.87 -9.17
C GLU A 133 -5.49 23.98 -10.65
N ILE A 134 -4.51 24.84 -10.93
CA ILE A 134 -3.78 24.91 -12.21
C ILE A 134 -3.14 23.55 -12.50
N GLU A 135 -3.46 22.99 -13.63
CA GLU A 135 -3.25 21.62 -14.13
C GLU A 135 -1.81 21.08 -14.03
N THR A 136 -0.79 21.94 -13.99
CA THR A 136 0.63 21.54 -14.02
C THR A 136 1.24 21.16 -12.65
N MET A 137 0.67 21.61 -11.54
CA MET A 137 1.09 21.17 -10.19
C MET A 137 0.38 19.90 -9.71
N GLY A 138 -0.67 19.45 -10.41
CA GLY A 138 -1.53 18.34 -10.01
C GLY A 138 -0.86 16.96 -10.10
N VAL A 139 0.05 16.75 -11.05
CA VAL A 139 0.63 15.41 -11.31
C VAL A 139 1.57 14.99 -10.20
N VAL A 140 2.48 15.84 -9.76
CA VAL A 140 3.45 15.51 -8.69
C VAL A 140 2.72 15.26 -7.36
N ARG A 141 1.75 16.10 -7.02
CA ARG A 141 0.94 15.93 -5.81
C ARG A 141 0.09 14.67 -5.85
N THR A 142 -0.38 14.26 -7.03
CA THR A 142 -1.14 13.01 -7.18
C THR A 142 -0.26 11.80 -6.85
N TYR A 143 0.99 11.79 -7.25
CA TYR A 143 1.92 10.69 -6.94
C TYR A 143 2.25 10.62 -5.44
N GLU A 144 2.51 11.76 -4.78
CA GLU A 144 2.71 11.81 -3.32
C GLU A 144 1.49 11.29 -2.53
N ARG A 145 0.26 11.53 -3.06
CA ARG A 145 -0.99 11.01 -2.48
C ARG A 145 -1.07 9.50 -2.62
N ILE A 146 -0.72 8.96 -3.79
CA ILE A 146 -0.72 7.52 -4.06
C ILE A 146 0.27 6.81 -3.12
N GLU A 147 1.49 7.32 -2.95
CA GLU A 147 2.48 6.72 -2.06
C GLU A 147 2.02 6.62 -0.60
N LYS A 148 1.25 7.60 -0.12
CA LYS A 148 0.75 7.64 1.26
C LYS A 148 -0.53 6.85 1.46
N ALA A 149 -1.20 6.43 0.38
CA ALA A 149 -2.47 5.74 0.42
C ALA A 149 -2.30 4.23 0.64
N GLY A 150 -3.23 3.61 1.35
CA GLY A 150 -3.43 2.17 1.36
C GLY A 150 -4.48 1.74 0.34
N VAL A 151 -5.42 2.66 0.04
CA VAL A 151 -6.46 2.47 -0.98
C VAL A 151 -6.48 3.66 -1.93
N VAL A 152 -6.45 3.40 -3.22
CA VAL A 152 -6.53 4.40 -4.28
C VAL A 152 -7.84 4.22 -5.05
N LEU A 153 -8.67 5.26 -5.06
CA LEU A 153 -9.93 5.31 -5.80
C LEU A 153 -9.73 6.21 -7.02
N LEU A 154 -9.55 5.63 -8.21
CA LEU A 154 -9.52 6.38 -9.47
C LEU A 154 -10.94 6.59 -9.97
N MET A 155 -11.39 7.85 -9.99
CA MET A 155 -12.68 8.22 -10.55
C MET A 155 -12.55 8.64 -12.01
N VAL A 156 -13.40 8.07 -12.86
CA VAL A 156 -13.53 8.41 -14.28
C VAL A 156 -15.00 8.71 -14.59
N ASP A 157 -15.26 9.50 -15.62
CA ASP A 157 -16.63 9.78 -16.07
C ASP A 157 -17.13 8.61 -16.93
N ALA A 158 -18.38 8.20 -16.78
CA ALA A 158 -18.99 7.19 -17.61
C ALA A 158 -19.07 7.60 -19.11
N ALA A 159 -18.97 8.89 -19.40
CA ALA A 159 -18.91 9.44 -20.76
C ALA A 159 -17.52 9.31 -21.40
N ASP A 160 -16.48 8.96 -20.64
CA ASP A 160 -15.13 8.80 -21.18
C ASP A 160 -15.07 7.61 -22.14
N SER A 161 -14.25 7.74 -23.19
CA SER A 161 -14.01 6.62 -24.10
C SER A 161 -13.27 5.48 -23.37
N LEU A 162 -13.51 4.24 -23.79
CA LEU A 162 -12.84 3.06 -23.22
C LEU A 162 -11.30 3.16 -23.28
N ALA A 163 -10.77 3.69 -24.40
CA ALA A 163 -9.34 3.93 -24.57
C ALA A 163 -8.84 4.99 -23.56
N GLY A 164 -9.61 6.07 -23.34
CA GLY A 164 -9.29 7.11 -22.36
C GLY A 164 -9.25 6.55 -20.93
N ILE A 165 -10.22 5.72 -20.55
CA ILE A 165 -10.28 5.04 -19.26
C ILE A 165 -9.03 4.15 -19.07
N ASN A 166 -8.70 3.29 -20.04
CA ASN A 166 -7.57 2.39 -19.96
C ASN A 166 -6.22 3.13 -19.90
N ASN A 167 -6.07 4.25 -20.61
CA ASN A 167 -4.87 5.07 -20.53
C ASN A 167 -4.69 5.69 -19.12
N LYS A 168 -5.77 6.19 -18.51
CA LYS A 168 -5.74 6.71 -17.14
C LYS A 168 -5.36 5.61 -16.13
N ILE A 169 -5.91 4.41 -16.30
CA ILE A 169 -5.58 3.24 -15.47
C ILE A 169 -4.10 2.90 -15.60
N ALA A 170 -3.56 2.82 -16.81
CA ALA A 170 -2.16 2.48 -17.07
C ALA A 170 -1.21 3.47 -16.38
N LEU A 171 -1.45 4.78 -16.52
CA LEU A 171 -0.63 5.83 -15.89
C LEU A 171 -0.58 5.73 -14.36
N ILE A 172 -1.72 5.40 -13.74
CA ILE A 172 -1.77 5.25 -12.28
C ILE A 172 -1.12 3.94 -11.85
N ARG A 173 -1.37 2.85 -12.59
CA ARG A 173 -0.84 1.51 -12.26
C ARG A 173 0.68 1.49 -12.19
N GLU A 174 1.39 2.26 -13.02
CA GLU A 174 2.85 2.41 -12.98
C GLU A 174 3.38 3.01 -11.66
N LYS A 175 2.52 3.69 -10.92
CA LYS A 175 2.87 4.35 -9.65
C LYS A 175 2.41 3.57 -8.42
N LEU A 176 1.65 2.50 -8.62
CA LEU A 176 1.21 1.63 -7.55
C LEU A 176 2.33 0.64 -7.21
N THR A 177 2.48 0.39 -5.92
CA THR A 177 3.34 -0.69 -5.41
C THR A 177 2.48 -1.82 -4.85
N ASP A 178 1.67 -1.52 -3.83
CA ASP A 178 0.89 -2.50 -3.06
C ASP A 178 -0.46 -1.95 -2.57
N GLN A 179 -0.82 -0.76 -3.06
CA GLN A 179 -2.10 -0.16 -2.75
C GLN A 179 -3.25 -0.97 -3.36
N VAL A 180 -4.36 -1.05 -2.63
CA VAL A 180 -5.61 -1.55 -3.20
C VAL A 180 -6.15 -0.51 -4.18
N PHE A 181 -6.39 -0.92 -5.43
CA PHE A 181 -6.75 -0.01 -6.50
C PHE A 181 -8.17 -0.28 -7.02
N PHE A 182 -9.03 0.72 -6.93
CA PHE A 182 -10.40 0.70 -7.46
C PHE A 182 -10.57 1.68 -8.59
N ILE A 183 -11.29 1.26 -9.62
CA ILE A 183 -11.78 2.13 -10.69
C ILE A 183 -13.25 2.40 -10.45
N LEU A 184 -13.60 3.68 -10.27
CA LEU A 184 -14.97 4.13 -10.07
C LEU A 184 -15.44 4.85 -11.32
N ILE A 185 -16.31 4.19 -12.08
CA ILE A 185 -16.97 4.79 -13.25
C ILE A 185 -18.19 5.52 -12.74
N ASN A 186 -18.08 6.85 -12.68
CA ASN A 186 -19.09 7.71 -12.08
C ASN A 186 -20.04 8.33 -13.13
N LYS A 187 -21.18 8.85 -12.65
CA LYS A 187 -22.23 9.50 -13.43
C LYS A 187 -22.99 8.55 -14.35
N ILE A 188 -23.13 7.28 -13.98
CA ILE A 188 -23.90 6.31 -14.76
C ILE A 188 -25.37 6.72 -14.95
N ASP A 189 -25.90 7.57 -14.08
CA ASP A 189 -27.25 8.15 -14.17
C ASP A 189 -27.45 9.06 -15.38
N LYS A 190 -26.38 9.62 -15.95
CA LYS A 190 -26.43 10.52 -17.12
C LYS A 190 -26.48 9.77 -18.45
N LEU A 191 -26.19 8.48 -18.45
CA LEU A 191 -26.04 7.66 -19.65
C LEU A 191 -26.87 6.37 -19.52
N PRO A 192 -28.21 6.48 -19.43
CA PRO A 192 -29.06 5.30 -19.34
C PRO A 192 -28.91 4.44 -20.59
N GLY A 193 -28.58 3.16 -20.39
CA GLY A 193 -28.42 2.18 -21.48
C GLY A 193 -26.99 2.05 -22.05
N ILE A 194 -26.00 2.77 -21.56
CA ILE A 194 -24.61 2.50 -21.91
C ILE A 194 -24.17 1.20 -21.22
N ASN A 195 -23.87 0.22 -22.07
CA ASN A 195 -23.22 -1.02 -21.64
C ASN A 195 -21.71 -0.86 -21.84
N ILE A 196 -21.04 -0.32 -20.81
CA ILE A 196 -19.57 -0.32 -20.78
C ILE A 196 -19.16 -1.77 -20.49
N ASP A 197 -18.57 -2.42 -21.47
CA ASP A 197 -18.06 -3.77 -21.32
C ASP A 197 -16.89 -3.76 -20.34
N SER A 198 -17.16 -4.12 -19.09
CA SER A 198 -16.16 -4.16 -18.02
C SER A 198 -15.00 -5.11 -18.35
N ALA A 199 -15.22 -6.13 -19.17
CA ALA A 199 -14.16 -7.06 -19.60
C ALA A 199 -13.09 -6.38 -20.46
N LYS A 200 -13.39 -5.23 -21.06
CA LYS A 200 -12.44 -4.43 -21.84
C LYS A 200 -11.69 -3.38 -21.01
N ILE A 201 -12.02 -3.26 -19.73
CA ILE A 201 -11.32 -2.36 -18.81
C ILE A 201 -10.21 -3.17 -18.14
N HIS A 202 -8.99 -2.69 -18.24
CA HIS A 202 -7.81 -3.38 -17.73
C HIS A 202 -7.64 -3.16 -16.22
N ALA A 203 -8.63 -3.56 -15.42
CA ALA A 203 -8.60 -3.44 -13.96
C ALA A 203 -9.34 -4.58 -13.28
N GLU A 204 -8.91 -4.92 -12.06
CA GLU A 204 -9.48 -6.02 -11.27
C GLU A 204 -10.73 -5.61 -10.50
N LYS A 205 -10.73 -4.37 -9.98
CA LYS A 205 -11.81 -3.84 -9.14
C LYS A 205 -12.45 -2.64 -9.81
N ILE A 206 -13.59 -2.87 -10.44
CA ILE A 206 -14.33 -1.86 -11.17
C ILE A 206 -15.73 -1.73 -10.56
N LEU A 207 -16.13 -0.50 -10.25
CA LEU A 207 -17.46 -0.19 -9.75
C LEU A 207 -18.11 0.92 -10.60
N PHE A 208 -19.35 0.69 -10.97
CA PHE A 208 -20.18 1.65 -11.67
C PHE A 208 -21.05 2.38 -10.65
N ILE A 209 -20.86 3.68 -10.48
CA ILE A 209 -21.52 4.47 -9.44
C ILE A 209 -22.19 5.72 -9.99
N SER A 210 -23.14 6.25 -9.23
CA SER A 210 -23.54 7.64 -9.34
C SER A 210 -23.43 8.29 -7.96
N ALA A 211 -22.38 9.06 -7.75
CA ALA A 211 -22.20 9.79 -6.50
C ALA A 211 -23.34 10.80 -6.27
N GLY A 212 -23.80 11.47 -7.32
CA GLY A 212 -24.90 12.45 -7.23
C GLY A 212 -26.28 11.83 -6.91
N LYS A 213 -26.50 10.58 -7.30
CA LYS A 213 -27.75 9.82 -7.03
C LYS A 213 -27.59 8.77 -5.95
N LYS A 214 -26.42 8.68 -5.32
CA LYS A 214 -26.06 7.68 -4.31
C LYS A 214 -26.22 6.22 -4.79
N THR A 215 -26.15 5.99 -6.11
CA THR A 215 -26.30 4.65 -6.69
C THR A 215 -25.00 3.85 -6.50
N ASN A 216 -25.13 2.61 -6.02
CA ASN A 216 -24.03 1.66 -5.77
C ASN A 216 -22.96 2.16 -4.77
N ILE A 217 -23.30 3.14 -3.90
CA ILE A 217 -22.38 3.62 -2.85
C ILE A 217 -22.22 2.57 -1.74
N ASP A 218 -23.29 1.87 -1.37
CA ASP A 218 -23.21 0.78 -0.38
C ASP A 218 -22.35 -0.38 -0.89
N GLN A 219 -22.41 -0.68 -2.20
CA GLN A 219 -21.51 -1.65 -2.80
C GLN A 219 -20.04 -1.21 -2.68
N LEU A 220 -19.73 0.06 -2.95
CA LEU A 220 -18.38 0.61 -2.77
C LEU A 220 -17.92 0.47 -1.31
N LYS A 221 -18.78 0.77 -0.33
CA LYS A 221 -18.45 0.60 1.09
C LYS A 221 -18.12 -0.86 1.43
N SER A 222 -18.96 -1.79 0.99
CA SER A 222 -18.73 -3.22 1.20
C SER A 222 -17.42 -3.70 0.57
N GLU A 223 -17.11 -3.25 -0.64
CA GLU A 223 -15.87 -3.60 -1.33
C GLU A 223 -14.63 -3.01 -0.64
N LEU A 224 -14.72 -1.80 -0.07
CA LEU A 224 -13.64 -1.21 0.74
C LEU A 224 -13.38 -2.06 1.99
N VAL A 225 -14.42 -2.48 2.70
CA VAL A 225 -14.30 -3.34 3.89
C VAL A 225 -13.68 -4.68 3.50
N ASN A 226 -14.20 -5.35 2.48
CA ASN A 226 -13.70 -6.64 1.99
C ASN A 226 -12.21 -6.58 1.62
N ALA A 227 -11.80 -5.52 0.93
CA ALA A 227 -10.42 -5.35 0.50
C ALA A 227 -9.45 -5.22 1.68
N VAL A 228 -9.88 -4.57 2.77
CA VAL A 228 -9.07 -4.41 3.97
C VAL A 228 -9.09 -5.68 4.81
N GLN A 229 -10.26 -6.31 4.99
CA GLN A 229 -10.39 -7.55 5.77
C GLN A 229 -9.61 -8.71 5.16
N HIS A 230 -9.58 -8.83 3.82
CA HIS A 230 -8.80 -9.86 3.15
C HIS A 230 -7.31 -9.75 3.48
N ASN A 231 -6.79 -8.53 3.54
CA ASN A 231 -5.41 -8.26 3.92
C ASN A 231 -5.17 -8.44 5.43
N MET A 232 -6.20 -8.30 6.28
CA MET A 232 -6.09 -8.45 7.74
C MET A 232 -5.98 -9.91 8.21
N ASN A 233 -6.49 -10.86 7.45
CA ASN A 233 -6.52 -12.27 7.86
C ASN A 233 -5.18 -13.02 7.70
N GLN A 234 -4.10 -12.35 7.25
CA GLN A 234 -2.83 -13.00 6.94
C GLN A 234 -1.73 -12.89 8.01
N GLY A 235 -1.96 -12.28 9.18
CA GLY A 235 -0.86 -12.06 10.12
C GLY A 235 -1.18 -12.14 11.62
N ASP A 236 -0.46 -13.03 12.31
CA ASP A 236 -0.54 -13.23 13.77
C ASP A 236 0.25 -12.20 14.62
N ILE A 237 1.12 -11.39 14.02
CA ILE A 237 2.01 -10.47 14.70
C ILE A 237 1.84 -9.06 14.15
N VAL A 238 1.50 -8.11 15.02
CA VAL A 238 1.26 -6.71 14.62
C VAL A 238 2.42 -5.82 15.07
N VAL A 239 3.16 -5.26 14.11
CA VAL A 239 4.15 -4.21 14.35
C VAL A 239 3.43 -2.86 14.26
N THR A 240 3.60 -1.98 15.26
CA THR A 240 2.88 -0.69 15.34
C THR A 240 3.80 0.54 15.32
N ASN A 241 5.12 0.34 15.25
CA ASN A 241 6.10 1.42 15.34
C ASN A 241 6.72 1.70 13.97
N ILE A 242 6.56 2.93 13.47
CA ILE A 242 7.05 3.36 12.15
C ILE A 242 8.57 3.21 12.00
N ARG A 243 9.34 3.42 13.08
CA ARG A 243 10.80 3.23 13.03
C ARG A 243 11.19 1.79 12.76
N HIS A 244 10.42 0.84 13.31
CA HIS A 244 10.62 -0.58 13.01
C HIS A 244 10.27 -0.90 11.56
N TYR A 245 9.23 -0.30 11.03
CA TYR A 245 8.85 -0.47 9.63
C TYR A 245 9.92 0.04 8.65
N GLU A 246 10.47 1.24 8.91
CA GLU A 246 11.56 1.78 8.10
C GLU A 246 12.82 0.91 8.15
N ALA A 247 13.15 0.37 9.33
CA ALA A 247 14.24 -0.58 9.49
C ALA A 247 13.99 -1.88 8.71
N LEU A 248 12.77 -2.43 8.79
CA LEU A 248 12.39 -3.64 8.05
C LEU A 248 12.46 -3.44 6.52
N LYS A 249 12.03 -2.28 6.01
CA LYS A 249 12.18 -1.94 4.58
C LYS A 249 13.64 -1.94 4.14
N LYS A 250 14.51 -1.27 4.88
CA LYS A 250 15.95 -1.27 4.59
C LYS A 250 16.55 -2.67 4.63
N THR A 251 16.09 -3.51 5.54
CA THR A 251 16.52 -4.91 5.62
C THR A 251 16.10 -5.70 4.39
N ILE A 252 14.86 -5.51 3.87
CA ILE A 252 14.42 -6.16 2.61
C ILE A 252 15.31 -5.72 1.45
N GLU A 253 15.55 -4.42 1.31
CA GLU A 253 16.39 -3.88 0.24
C GLU A 253 17.83 -4.45 0.28
N ALA A 254 18.41 -4.58 1.48
CA ALA A 254 19.72 -5.20 1.68
C ALA A 254 19.71 -6.68 1.28
N ILE A 255 18.72 -7.45 1.75
CA ILE A 255 18.56 -8.86 1.40
C ILE A 255 18.42 -9.06 -0.12
N GLU A 256 17.65 -8.21 -0.80
CA GLU A 256 17.46 -8.30 -2.25
C GLU A 256 18.77 -8.03 -2.99
N ARG A 257 19.56 -7.02 -2.58
CA ARG A 257 20.89 -6.76 -3.15
C ARG A 257 21.84 -7.94 -2.93
N THR A 258 21.91 -8.47 -1.72
CA THR A 258 22.76 -9.62 -1.40
C THR A 258 22.37 -10.86 -2.21
N ARG A 259 21.07 -11.14 -2.35
CA ARG A 259 20.58 -12.25 -3.17
C ARG A 259 20.94 -12.10 -4.63
N GLN A 260 20.82 -10.88 -5.17
CA GLN A 260 21.27 -10.59 -6.54
C GLN A 260 22.76 -10.80 -6.68
N GLY A 261 23.56 -10.30 -5.74
CA GLY A 261 25.00 -10.49 -5.73
C GLY A 261 25.42 -11.96 -5.68
N LEU A 262 24.72 -12.78 -4.88
CA LEU A 262 24.93 -14.23 -4.84
C LEU A 262 24.55 -14.91 -6.15
N ALA A 263 23.51 -14.45 -6.84
CA ALA A 263 23.09 -14.98 -8.14
C ALA A 263 24.06 -14.61 -9.27
N ASP A 264 24.69 -13.44 -9.16
CA ASP A 264 25.67 -12.90 -10.12
C ASP A 264 27.11 -13.37 -9.81
N ASP A 265 27.28 -14.28 -8.85
CA ASP A 265 28.57 -14.86 -8.42
C ASP A 265 29.60 -13.81 -7.98
N ILE A 266 29.12 -12.77 -7.29
CA ILE A 266 29.95 -11.69 -6.78
C ILE A 266 30.87 -12.22 -5.66
N PRO A 267 32.17 -11.79 -5.63
CA PRO A 267 33.11 -12.20 -4.57
C PRO A 267 32.61 -11.91 -3.16
N GLY A 268 32.97 -12.79 -2.21
CA GLY A 268 32.48 -12.78 -0.84
C GLY A 268 32.77 -11.48 -0.05
N ASP A 269 33.88 -10.78 -0.38
CA ASP A 269 34.27 -9.51 0.22
C ASP A 269 33.25 -8.37 -0.07
N LEU A 270 32.71 -8.35 -1.28
CA LEU A 270 31.68 -7.39 -1.68
C LEU A 270 30.30 -7.76 -1.10
N LEU A 271 30.00 -9.05 -0.98
CA LEU A 271 28.77 -9.53 -0.34
C LEU A 271 28.73 -9.19 1.14
N ALA A 272 29.86 -9.28 1.84
CA ALA A 272 29.95 -8.97 3.29
C ALA A 272 29.59 -7.51 3.61
N GLN A 273 29.72 -6.58 2.69
CA GLN A 273 29.33 -5.18 2.88
C GLN A 273 27.81 -4.95 2.87
N ASP A 274 27.05 -5.81 2.20
CA ASP A 274 25.59 -5.70 2.07
C ASP A 274 24.84 -6.52 3.13
N ILE A 275 25.51 -7.36 3.88
CA ILE A 275 24.97 -8.18 4.99
C ILE A 275 25.11 -7.47 6.32
#